data_44c57714f163546fea524fa50d72f34d
#
_entry.id   44c57714f163546fea524fa50d72f34d
#
_cell.length_a   1.000
_cell.length_b   1.000
_cell.length_c   1.000
_cell.angle_alpha   90.00
_cell.angle_beta   90.00
_cell.angle_gamma   90.00
#
_symmetry.space_group_name_H-M   'P 1'
#
loop_
_entity.id
_entity.type
_entity.pdbx_description
1 polymer ?
#
loop_
_entity_poly.entity_id
_entity_poly.type
_entity_poly.pdbx_seq_one_letter_code
_entity_poly.pdbx_strand_id
1 'polypeptide(L)'
;MRAIFLLLAVSIFGAFCSPIPSISDDVYSDPICPGNIKNLWLDVVVVVDKSQLMTNAQLWQVRNTLTQVLGSISKIGPVKYPADPRSTCVGIVTYDDNATTQSQLDASKSFSDLYNVIQSSLISVDNTNTSYLSLALLAAEKALKDGRNRTYRFNYKKVIIAFAADYQGHGTALDAMPIANRLKDNAVTIITVACTSNSDKQTAIQGIASPGFDLVDEMDTPKLVKQLTNALLSANCFCPEEWIQYRSDPNNSTSTQYGICVRGYKATGGSYGYQHAIDYCASAVPGAYLANEFSLNKHDFMIKYMETTWAWEFSPVEYFIGLSYQKNQWVWEQPSGQARIPLDPNEFSMWAPGYPQKNSTDQVIAIQQWSGHPKQEYFWAPPQTNDWLFICQVQSSSTEHYTNYLEN
;
A
#
# COMPACT_ATOMS: atom_id res chain seq x y z
N MET A 1 6.95 52.58 -62.48
CA MET A 1 5.99 52.38 -61.34
C MET A 1 5.97 50.89 -61.02
N ARG A 2 6.70 50.48 -59.93
CA ARG A 2 6.71 49.08 -59.42
C ARG A 2 5.89 49.08 -58.15
N ALA A 3 4.81 48.35 -58.12
CA ALA A 3 3.97 48.13 -56.97
C ALA A 3 4.59 46.97 -56.10
N ILE A 4 4.88 47.28 -54.85
CA ILE A 4 5.32 46.31 -53.86
C ILE A 4 4.10 45.78 -53.10
N PHE A 5 3.79 44.50 -53.28
CA PHE A 5 2.79 43.84 -52.45
C PHE A 5 3.45 43.37 -51.11
N LEU A 6 2.97 43.93 -50.02
CA LEU A 6 3.30 43.49 -48.69
C LEU A 6 2.35 42.36 -48.32
N LEU A 7 2.87 41.14 -48.17
CA LEU A 7 2.15 39.99 -47.62
C LEU A 7 2.24 40.05 -46.08
N LEU A 8 1.13 40.37 -45.43
CA LEU A 8 0.97 40.21 -43.98
C LEU A 8 0.72 38.72 -43.65
N ALA A 9 1.70 38.06 -43.05
CA ALA A 9 1.49 36.73 -42.48
C ALA A 9 0.81 36.86 -41.10
N VAL A 10 -0.46 36.50 -41.04
CA VAL A 10 -1.19 36.37 -39.78
C VAL A 10 -0.85 35.02 -39.14
N SER A 11 -0.03 35.06 -38.11
CA SER A 11 0.25 33.89 -37.30
C SER A 11 -0.92 33.60 -36.35
N ILE A 12 -1.72 32.61 -36.70
CA ILE A 12 -2.76 32.09 -35.80
C ILE A 12 -2.08 31.25 -34.73
N PHE A 13 -1.87 31.81 -33.55
CA PHE A 13 -1.56 31.04 -32.35
C PHE A 13 -2.81 30.25 -31.96
N GLY A 14 -2.88 29.00 -32.36
CA GLY A 14 -3.83 28.04 -31.81
C GLY A 14 -3.47 27.79 -30.34
N ALA A 15 -4.24 28.37 -29.43
CA ALA A 15 -4.20 27.98 -28.04
C ALA A 15 -4.66 26.52 -27.96
N PHE A 16 -3.73 25.62 -27.81
CA PHE A 16 -4.03 24.24 -27.36
C PHE A 16 -4.59 24.35 -25.95
N CYS A 17 -5.91 24.38 -25.83
CA CYS A 17 -6.62 24.14 -24.61
C CYS A 17 -6.38 22.63 -24.27
N SER A 18 -5.37 22.34 -23.44
CA SER A 18 -5.28 21.03 -22.86
C SER A 18 -6.58 20.75 -22.11
N PRO A 19 -7.24 19.59 -22.30
CA PRO A 19 -8.42 19.29 -21.53
C PRO A 19 -8.02 19.36 -20.06
N ILE A 20 -8.69 20.23 -19.31
CA ILE A 20 -8.67 20.23 -17.85
C ILE A 20 -9.03 18.78 -17.47
N PRO A 21 -8.20 18.06 -16.69
CA PRO A 21 -8.61 16.74 -16.23
C PRO A 21 -9.97 16.94 -15.58
N SER A 22 -10.96 16.17 -16.02
CA SER A 22 -12.26 16.11 -15.39
C SER A 22 -11.98 15.81 -13.92
N ILE A 23 -12.28 16.76 -13.04
CA ILE A 23 -12.37 16.51 -11.61
C ILE A 23 -13.38 15.37 -11.55
N SER A 24 -12.92 14.17 -11.17
CA SER A 24 -13.82 13.06 -10.92
C SER A 24 -14.83 13.53 -9.89
N ASP A 25 -16.09 13.13 -10.03
CA ASP A 25 -17.21 13.48 -9.14
C ASP A 25 -17.03 12.98 -7.69
N ASP A 26 -15.81 12.79 -7.22
CA ASP A 26 -15.43 12.02 -6.05
C ASP A 26 -14.50 12.79 -5.10
N VAL A 27 -14.72 14.11 -4.97
CA VAL A 27 -13.93 14.97 -4.06
C VAL A 27 -14.07 14.53 -2.59
N TYR A 28 -15.18 13.86 -2.26
CA TYR A 28 -15.51 13.34 -0.92
C TYR A 28 -15.27 11.84 -0.79
N SER A 29 -14.45 11.24 -1.63
CA SER A 29 -14.08 9.84 -1.50
C SER A 29 -12.59 9.64 -1.30
N ASP A 30 -12.24 8.61 -0.55
CA ASP A 30 -10.86 8.19 -0.41
C ASP A 30 -10.49 7.28 -1.59
N PRO A 31 -9.35 7.52 -2.25
CA PRO A 31 -8.93 6.71 -3.39
C PRO A 31 -8.69 5.26 -2.97
N ILE A 32 -9.18 4.30 -3.74
CA ILE A 32 -8.91 2.88 -3.53
C ILE A 32 -7.52 2.55 -4.10
N CYS A 33 -6.70 1.77 -3.36
CA CYS A 33 -5.60 1.02 -3.97
C CYS A 33 -6.21 -0.16 -4.75
N PRO A 34 -5.67 -0.57 -5.82
CA PRO A 34 -4.40 -0.36 -6.46
C PRO A 34 -4.46 0.61 -7.63
N GLY A 35 -3.36 0.72 -8.36
CA GLY A 35 -3.23 1.51 -9.57
C GLY A 35 -2.87 0.66 -10.80
N ASN A 36 -1.89 1.10 -11.57
CA ASN A 36 -1.50 0.52 -12.85
C ASN A 36 -0.25 -0.36 -12.70
N ILE A 37 -0.34 -1.65 -13.03
CA ILE A 37 0.78 -2.60 -12.97
C ILE A 37 2.02 -2.14 -13.76
N LYS A 38 1.84 -1.33 -14.80
CA LYS A 38 2.95 -0.79 -15.60
C LYS A 38 3.91 0.06 -14.77
N ASN A 39 3.40 0.70 -13.72
CA ASN A 39 4.15 1.58 -12.83
C ASN A 39 4.57 0.90 -11.53
N LEU A 40 4.51 -0.42 -11.44
CA LEU A 40 4.88 -1.16 -10.24
C LEU A 40 6.33 -0.86 -9.83
N TRP A 41 6.56 -0.65 -8.55
CA TRP A 41 7.89 -0.37 -8.00
C TRP A 41 8.10 -1.13 -6.68
N LEU A 42 8.61 -2.33 -6.80
CA LEU A 42 8.84 -3.28 -5.71
C LEU A 42 10.22 -3.93 -5.81
N ASP A 43 10.68 -4.49 -4.71
CA ASP A 43 11.77 -5.47 -4.68
C ASP A 43 11.17 -6.85 -4.46
N VAL A 44 11.13 -7.66 -5.53
CA VAL A 44 10.44 -8.94 -5.57
C VAL A 44 11.46 -10.08 -5.65
N VAL A 45 11.31 -11.09 -4.80
CA VAL A 45 11.99 -12.39 -5.00
C VAL A 45 10.94 -13.47 -5.20
N VAL A 46 11.00 -14.12 -6.33
CA VAL A 46 10.16 -15.29 -6.67
C VAL A 46 10.88 -16.54 -6.22
N VAL A 47 10.23 -17.36 -5.40
CA VAL A 47 10.71 -18.70 -5.02
C VAL A 47 9.78 -19.76 -5.61
N VAL A 48 10.34 -20.78 -6.26
CA VAL A 48 9.57 -21.79 -6.98
C VAL A 48 10.03 -23.18 -6.57
N ASP A 49 9.07 -23.97 -6.10
CA ASP A 49 9.26 -25.40 -5.84
C ASP A 49 9.56 -26.13 -7.14
N LYS A 50 10.65 -26.87 -7.16
CA LYS A 50 11.06 -27.73 -8.28
C LYS A 50 11.09 -29.21 -7.92
N SER A 51 10.68 -29.60 -6.71
CA SER A 51 10.59 -30.98 -6.30
C SER A 51 9.61 -31.79 -7.16
N GLN A 52 9.63 -33.11 -7.08
CA GLN A 52 8.64 -33.98 -7.72
C GLN A 52 7.22 -33.82 -7.18
N LEU A 53 7.03 -33.04 -6.11
CA LEU A 53 5.70 -32.70 -5.60
C LEU A 53 4.98 -31.69 -6.50
N MET A 54 5.74 -30.92 -7.28
CA MET A 54 5.26 -30.17 -8.44
C MET A 54 5.20 -31.08 -9.67
N THR A 55 4.24 -30.82 -10.54
CA THR A 55 4.24 -31.43 -11.88
C THR A 55 4.89 -30.47 -12.92
N ASN A 56 5.40 -31.03 -14.02
CA ASN A 56 5.89 -30.18 -15.11
C ASN A 56 4.80 -29.28 -15.70
N ALA A 57 3.53 -29.69 -15.67
CA ALA A 57 2.40 -28.85 -16.10
C ALA A 57 2.21 -27.63 -15.18
N GLN A 58 2.28 -27.82 -13.87
CA GLN A 58 2.24 -26.72 -12.89
C GLN A 58 3.45 -25.80 -13.06
N LEU A 59 4.66 -26.35 -13.20
CA LEU A 59 5.86 -25.54 -13.42
C LEU A 59 5.76 -24.72 -14.72
N TRP A 60 5.21 -25.29 -15.79
CA TRP A 60 4.92 -24.57 -17.02
C TRP A 60 3.91 -23.44 -16.82
N GLN A 61 2.87 -23.67 -16.01
CA GLN A 61 1.89 -22.63 -15.65
C GLN A 61 2.53 -21.51 -14.84
N VAL A 62 3.34 -21.82 -13.82
CA VAL A 62 4.10 -20.82 -13.05
C VAL A 62 4.94 -19.96 -13.99
N ARG A 63 5.68 -20.59 -14.91
CA ARG A 63 6.49 -19.89 -15.92
C ARG A 63 5.66 -18.94 -16.78
N ASN A 64 4.50 -19.37 -17.26
CA ASN A 64 3.60 -18.53 -18.06
C ASN A 64 2.97 -17.40 -17.26
N THR A 65 2.55 -17.66 -16.04
CA THR A 65 2.00 -16.66 -15.13
C THR A 65 3.03 -15.58 -14.84
N LEU A 66 4.26 -15.95 -14.46
CA LEU A 66 5.34 -15.01 -14.22
C LEU A 66 5.67 -14.18 -15.46
N THR A 67 5.71 -14.81 -16.64
CA THR A 67 5.99 -14.13 -17.90
C THR A 67 4.93 -13.06 -18.20
N GLN A 68 3.65 -13.36 -17.99
CA GLN A 68 2.56 -12.42 -18.25
C GLN A 68 2.51 -11.27 -17.22
N VAL A 69 2.61 -11.59 -15.93
CA VAL A 69 2.56 -10.60 -14.87
C VAL A 69 3.77 -9.65 -14.93
N LEU A 70 4.98 -10.21 -14.93
CA LEU A 70 6.21 -9.40 -14.92
C LEU A 70 6.45 -8.71 -16.28
N GLY A 71 5.97 -9.29 -17.39
CA GLY A 71 5.97 -8.65 -18.71
C GLY A 71 5.05 -7.45 -18.85
N SER A 72 4.11 -7.28 -17.93
CA SER A 72 3.22 -6.13 -17.88
C SER A 72 3.87 -4.90 -17.20
N ILE A 73 5.00 -5.07 -16.52
CA ILE A 73 5.72 -4.00 -15.81
C ILE A 73 6.63 -3.25 -16.77
N SER A 74 6.49 -1.93 -16.83
CA SER A 74 7.24 -1.12 -17.79
C SER A 74 8.73 -0.97 -17.48
N LYS A 75 9.10 -0.98 -16.19
CA LYS A 75 10.48 -0.75 -15.75
C LYS A 75 10.96 -1.89 -14.86
N ILE A 76 11.74 -2.79 -15.44
CA ILE A 76 12.44 -3.88 -14.73
C ILE A 76 13.90 -3.49 -14.51
N GLY A 77 14.38 -3.74 -13.31
CA GLY A 77 15.77 -3.54 -12.91
C GLY A 77 16.01 -2.28 -12.07
N PRO A 78 17.23 -2.15 -11.50
CA PRO A 78 17.60 -1.00 -10.71
C PRO A 78 17.77 0.24 -11.60
N VAL A 79 17.09 1.34 -11.24
CA VAL A 79 17.17 2.63 -11.93
C VAL A 79 18.01 3.57 -11.10
N LYS A 80 19.05 4.13 -11.68
CA LYS A 80 20.12 4.78 -10.94
C LYS A 80 19.99 6.30 -10.77
N TYR A 81 19.18 7.03 -11.43
CA TYR A 81 18.91 8.49 -11.31
C TYR A 81 17.69 8.86 -12.18
N PRO A 82 16.50 8.48 -11.80
CA PRO A 82 15.37 8.68 -12.67
C PRO A 82 14.62 9.97 -12.36
N ALA A 83 14.12 10.60 -13.41
CA ALA A 83 13.02 11.54 -13.28
C ALA A 83 11.75 10.84 -12.73
N ASP A 84 11.68 9.51 -12.87
CA ASP A 84 10.66 8.65 -12.28
C ASP A 84 11.33 7.39 -11.70
N PRO A 85 11.50 7.30 -10.38
CA PRO A 85 12.20 6.21 -9.71
C PRO A 85 11.44 4.89 -9.69
N ARG A 86 10.16 4.87 -10.07
CA ARG A 86 9.34 3.67 -10.04
C ARG A 86 9.90 2.60 -10.97
N SER A 87 10.44 1.55 -10.40
CA SER A 87 10.94 0.36 -11.11
C SER A 87 10.86 -0.87 -10.22
N THR A 88 10.75 -2.06 -10.80
CA THR A 88 10.70 -3.32 -10.06
C THR A 88 11.99 -4.12 -10.29
N CYS A 89 12.65 -4.50 -9.21
CA CYS A 89 13.74 -5.49 -9.25
C CYS A 89 13.20 -6.88 -8.95
N VAL A 90 13.69 -7.91 -9.68
CA VAL A 90 13.19 -9.27 -9.54
C VAL A 90 14.34 -10.26 -9.43
N GLY A 91 14.42 -10.96 -8.29
CA GLY A 91 15.28 -12.12 -8.09
C GLY A 91 14.50 -13.42 -8.25
N ILE A 92 15.18 -14.50 -8.66
CA ILE A 92 14.59 -15.83 -8.83
C ILE A 92 15.37 -16.84 -7.98
N VAL A 93 14.65 -17.61 -7.18
CA VAL A 93 15.15 -18.73 -6.38
C VAL A 93 14.33 -19.97 -6.74
N THR A 94 14.98 -21.07 -6.96
CA THR A 94 14.32 -22.40 -7.07
C THR A 94 14.71 -23.23 -5.85
N TYR A 95 13.83 -24.14 -5.44
CA TYR A 95 14.10 -24.99 -4.29
C TYR A 95 13.48 -26.39 -4.41
N ASP A 96 14.06 -27.31 -3.64
CA ASP A 96 13.61 -28.66 -3.37
C ASP A 96 14.11 -29.06 -1.96
N ASP A 97 15.04 -30.00 -1.84
CA ASP A 97 15.78 -30.29 -0.59
C ASP A 97 16.85 -29.23 -0.28
N ASN A 98 17.12 -28.35 -1.22
CA ASN A 98 18.04 -27.23 -1.13
C ASN A 98 17.43 -25.99 -1.80
N ALA A 99 18.08 -24.83 -1.72
CA ALA A 99 17.65 -23.62 -2.39
C ALA A 99 18.76 -23.03 -3.24
N THR A 100 18.46 -22.73 -4.49
CA THR A 100 19.41 -22.16 -5.47
C THR A 100 18.94 -20.81 -5.98
N THR A 101 19.76 -19.77 -5.79
CA THR A 101 19.51 -18.46 -6.39
C THR A 101 19.86 -18.48 -7.87
N GLN A 102 18.85 -18.46 -8.74
CA GLN A 102 18.99 -18.46 -10.18
C GLN A 102 19.32 -17.06 -10.74
N SER A 103 18.78 -16.03 -10.09
CA SER A 103 19.04 -14.62 -10.40
C SER A 103 19.02 -13.77 -9.14
N GLN A 104 20.03 -12.93 -9.00
CA GLN A 104 20.04 -11.93 -7.92
C GLN A 104 19.00 -10.85 -8.19
N LEU A 105 18.55 -10.16 -7.13
CA LEU A 105 17.54 -9.11 -7.20
C LEU A 105 17.86 -8.01 -8.24
N ASP A 106 19.12 -7.64 -8.35
CA ASP A 106 19.62 -6.55 -9.20
C ASP A 106 20.27 -7.03 -10.53
N ALA A 107 20.15 -8.31 -10.84
CA ALA A 107 20.83 -8.89 -12.04
C ALA A 107 20.15 -8.49 -13.35
N SER A 108 18.81 -8.62 -13.43
CA SER A 108 18.06 -8.28 -14.63
C SER A 108 17.91 -6.76 -14.78
N LYS A 109 18.26 -6.23 -15.97
CA LYS A 109 18.18 -4.81 -16.33
C LYS A 109 16.95 -4.51 -17.20
N SER A 110 16.30 -5.54 -17.70
CA SER A 110 15.15 -5.48 -18.59
C SER A 110 14.24 -6.69 -18.40
N PHE A 111 13.01 -6.61 -18.92
CA PHE A 111 12.14 -7.78 -18.97
C PHE A 111 12.74 -8.91 -19.83
N SER A 112 13.48 -8.59 -20.90
CA SER A 112 14.14 -9.60 -21.74
C SER A 112 15.15 -10.43 -20.95
N ASP A 113 15.97 -9.78 -20.10
CA ASP A 113 16.92 -10.50 -19.23
C ASP A 113 16.17 -11.42 -18.26
N LEU A 114 15.15 -10.88 -17.60
CA LEU A 114 14.32 -11.62 -16.64
C LEU A 114 13.58 -12.81 -17.33
N TYR A 115 13.03 -12.59 -18.52
CA TYR A 115 12.38 -13.63 -19.32
C TYR A 115 13.34 -14.81 -19.58
N ASN A 116 14.58 -14.53 -19.99
CA ASN A 116 15.57 -15.57 -20.25
C ASN A 116 15.88 -16.38 -18.97
N VAL A 117 15.98 -15.71 -17.82
CA VAL A 117 16.17 -16.40 -16.53
C VAL A 117 14.97 -17.29 -16.20
N ILE A 118 13.74 -16.78 -16.32
CA ILE A 118 12.51 -17.55 -16.05
C ILE A 118 12.47 -18.79 -16.97
N GLN A 119 12.74 -18.63 -18.28
CA GLN A 119 12.69 -19.72 -19.22
C GLN A 119 13.76 -20.79 -18.95
N SER A 120 14.97 -20.39 -18.57
CA SER A 120 16.07 -21.33 -18.30
C SER A 120 15.98 -22.00 -16.92
N SER A 121 15.46 -21.31 -15.90
CA SER A 121 15.41 -21.84 -14.54
C SER A 121 14.23 -22.79 -14.28
N LEU A 122 13.12 -22.63 -15.03
CA LEU A 122 11.86 -23.35 -14.81
C LEU A 122 11.53 -24.31 -15.96
N ILE A 123 12.51 -25.10 -16.42
CA ILE A 123 12.34 -26.03 -17.53
C ILE A 123 11.58 -27.30 -17.12
N SER A 124 12.02 -27.93 -16.02
CA SER A 124 11.48 -29.19 -15.51
C SER A 124 11.63 -29.26 -14.00
N VAL A 125 10.82 -30.11 -13.38
CA VAL A 125 10.99 -30.49 -11.98
C VAL A 125 12.26 -31.34 -11.82
N ASP A 126 12.82 -31.30 -10.62
CA ASP A 126 14.01 -32.08 -10.22
C ASP A 126 13.59 -33.46 -9.67
N ASN A 127 14.54 -34.36 -9.44
CA ASN A 127 14.26 -35.74 -8.99
C ASN A 127 14.25 -35.91 -7.46
N THR A 128 13.81 -34.88 -6.73
CA THR A 128 13.73 -34.90 -5.26
C THR A 128 12.29 -34.94 -4.78
N ASN A 129 12.02 -35.71 -3.72
CA ASN A 129 10.69 -35.80 -3.10
C ASN A 129 10.54 -34.86 -1.90
N THR A 130 11.54 -34.01 -1.66
CA THR A 130 11.55 -33.07 -0.54
C THR A 130 11.36 -31.65 -1.04
N SER A 131 10.64 -30.83 -0.24
CA SER A 131 10.30 -29.46 -0.54
C SER A 131 10.39 -28.62 0.74
N TYR A 132 11.58 -28.02 0.99
CA TYR A 132 11.83 -27.21 2.18
C TYR A 132 11.69 -25.71 1.88
N LEU A 133 10.47 -25.21 1.98
CA LEU A 133 10.17 -23.78 1.76
C LEU A 133 10.98 -22.86 2.69
N SER A 134 11.38 -23.34 3.88
CA SER A 134 12.25 -22.60 4.82
C SER A 134 13.57 -22.18 4.19
N LEU A 135 14.22 -23.07 3.43
CA LEU A 135 15.48 -22.78 2.76
C LEU A 135 15.30 -21.74 1.66
N ALA A 136 14.18 -21.84 0.93
CA ALA A 136 13.83 -20.86 -0.10
C ALA A 136 13.57 -19.46 0.48
N LEU A 137 12.86 -19.37 1.60
CA LEU A 137 12.62 -18.10 2.30
C LEU A 137 13.94 -17.47 2.81
N LEU A 138 14.86 -18.28 3.34
CA LEU A 138 16.19 -17.79 3.74
C LEU A 138 17.02 -17.29 2.55
N ALA A 139 16.99 -18.02 1.43
CA ALA A 139 17.67 -17.60 0.20
C ALA A 139 17.05 -16.31 -0.36
N ALA A 140 15.72 -16.17 -0.32
CA ALA A 140 15.01 -14.97 -0.74
C ALA A 140 15.33 -13.76 0.15
N GLU A 141 15.38 -13.95 1.47
CA GLU A 141 15.80 -12.91 2.42
C GLU A 141 17.22 -12.39 2.09
N LYS A 142 18.15 -13.33 1.87
CA LYS A 142 19.52 -12.98 1.48
C LYS A 142 19.55 -12.22 0.16
N ALA A 143 18.82 -12.66 -0.86
CA ALA A 143 18.76 -12.01 -2.16
C ALA A 143 18.18 -10.58 -2.06
N LEU A 144 17.11 -10.36 -1.27
CA LEU A 144 16.55 -9.04 -0.96
C LEU A 144 17.60 -8.15 -0.28
N LYS A 145 18.23 -8.64 0.79
CA LYS A 145 19.23 -7.88 1.56
C LYS A 145 20.43 -7.46 0.69
N ASP A 146 21.03 -8.42 0.00
CA ASP A 146 22.21 -8.20 -0.79
C ASP A 146 21.94 -7.26 -1.99
N GLY A 147 20.83 -7.45 -2.70
CA GLY A 147 20.42 -6.62 -3.84
C GLY A 147 20.12 -5.19 -3.44
N ARG A 148 19.40 -4.98 -2.33
CA ARG A 148 19.09 -3.64 -1.80
C ARG A 148 20.33 -2.91 -1.33
N ASN A 149 21.26 -3.59 -0.69
CA ASN A 149 22.54 -3.00 -0.27
C ASN A 149 23.37 -2.53 -1.48
N ARG A 150 23.35 -3.26 -2.61
CA ARG A 150 24.07 -2.87 -3.83
C ARG A 150 23.40 -1.73 -4.60
N THR A 151 22.09 -1.56 -4.46
CA THR A 151 21.28 -0.62 -5.25
C THR A 151 20.74 0.56 -4.45
N TYR A 152 20.91 0.56 -3.13
CA TYR A 152 20.39 1.58 -2.19
C TYR A 152 18.86 1.76 -2.25
N ARG A 153 18.12 0.67 -2.52
CA ARG A 153 16.65 0.67 -2.66
C ARG A 153 15.94 0.44 -1.33
N PHE A 154 16.27 1.20 -0.28
CA PHE A 154 15.75 0.96 1.07
C PHE A 154 14.28 1.35 1.26
N ASN A 155 13.77 2.28 0.45
CA ASN A 155 12.39 2.76 0.45
C ASN A 155 11.42 1.89 -0.37
N TYR A 156 11.92 0.89 -1.12
CA TYR A 156 11.07 -0.01 -1.89
C TYR A 156 10.49 -1.12 -1.01
N LYS A 157 9.22 -1.47 -1.19
CA LYS A 157 8.59 -2.56 -0.46
C LYS A 157 9.16 -3.90 -0.88
N LYS A 158 9.44 -4.74 0.10
CA LYS A 158 9.97 -6.10 -0.09
C LYS A 158 8.82 -7.08 -0.29
N VAL A 159 8.89 -7.90 -1.33
CA VAL A 159 7.89 -8.93 -1.62
C VAL A 159 8.57 -10.27 -1.91
N ILE A 160 8.07 -11.34 -1.36
CA ILE A 160 8.41 -12.72 -1.74
C ILE A 160 7.15 -13.35 -2.35
N ILE A 161 7.27 -13.92 -3.55
CA ILE A 161 6.21 -14.72 -4.17
C ILE A 161 6.65 -16.18 -4.09
N ALA A 162 5.91 -17.01 -3.35
CA ALA A 162 6.25 -18.41 -3.11
C ALA A 162 5.26 -19.35 -3.81
N PHE A 163 5.72 -20.03 -4.87
CA PHE A 163 5.00 -21.12 -5.51
C PHE A 163 5.43 -22.44 -4.86
N ALA A 164 4.49 -23.09 -4.18
CA ALA A 164 4.75 -24.28 -3.37
C ALA A 164 3.72 -25.38 -3.64
N ALA A 165 4.18 -26.62 -3.85
CA ALA A 165 3.31 -27.80 -3.95
C ALA A 165 3.10 -28.46 -2.57
N ASP A 166 4.01 -28.24 -1.64
CA ASP A 166 3.95 -28.78 -0.28
C ASP A 166 4.62 -27.84 0.72
N TYR A 167 4.38 -28.12 1.99
CA TYR A 167 5.05 -27.49 3.13
C TYR A 167 5.62 -28.58 4.03
N GLN A 168 6.85 -28.95 3.77
CA GLN A 168 7.57 -29.94 4.56
C GLN A 168 8.46 -29.28 5.63
N GLY A 169 8.82 -30.05 6.65
CA GLY A 169 9.65 -29.58 7.76
C GLY A 169 8.88 -28.95 8.93
N HIS A 170 7.54 -28.97 8.89
CA HIS A 170 6.72 -28.42 9.98
C HIS A 170 7.10 -29.03 11.35
N GLY A 171 7.28 -28.18 12.37
CA GLY A 171 7.69 -28.56 13.72
C GLY A 171 9.15 -29.04 13.85
N THR A 172 9.96 -28.89 12.82
CA THR A 172 11.40 -29.25 12.84
C THR A 172 12.28 -28.00 12.68
N ALA A 173 13.60 -28.19 12.63
CA ALA A 173 14.55 -27.11 12.33
C ALA A 173 14.38 -26.54 10.90
N LEU A 174 13.65 -27.24 10.02
CA LEU A 174 13.34 -26.82 8.65
C LEU A 174 11.91 -26.23 8.51
N ASP A 175 11.29 -25.85 9.62
CA ASP A 175 9.97 -25.21 9.64
C ASP A 175 10.04 -23.81 8.99
N ALA A 176 9.19 -23.56 8.00
CA ALA A 176 9.11 -22.26 7.30
C ALA A 176 8.37 -21.20 8.12
N MET A 177 7.48 -21.58 9.05
CA MET A 177 6.62 -20.66 9.78
C MET A 177 7.40 -19.62 10.62
N PRO A 178 8.41 -20.00 11.43
CA PRO A 178 9.19 -19.03 12.20
C PRO A 178 9.94 -18.03 11.30
N ILE A 179 10.43 -18.49 10.13
CA ILE A 179 11.11 -17.64 9.15
C ILE A 179 10.13 -16.68 8.51
N ALA A 180 8.97 -17.17 8.09
CA ALA A 180 7.92 -16.36 7.50
C ALA A 180 7.43 -15.26 8.47
N ASN A 181 7.22 -15.60 9.74
CA ASN A 181 6.82 -14.62 10.76
C ASN A 181 7.88 -13.55 10.94
N ARG A 182 9.15 -13.92 11.08
CA ARG A 182 10.26 -12.98 11.18
C ARG A 182 10.37 -12.07 9.92
N LEU A 183 10.14 -12.61 8.74
CA LEU A 183 10.12 -11.82 7.49
C LEU A 183 8.96 -10.82 7.48
N LYS A 184 7.76 -11.25 7.91
CA LYS A 184 6.58 -10.36 8.04
C LYS A 184 6.83 -9.24 9.05
N ASP A 185 7.45 -9.56 10.21
CA ASP A 185 7.85 -8.58 11.23
C ASP A 185 8.88 -7.56 10.69
N ASN A 186 9.70 -7.99 9.72
CA ASN A 186 10.64 -7.12 8.99
C ASN A 186 10.01 -6.45 7.76
N ALA A 187 8.69 -6.30 7.73
CA ALA A 187 7.91 -5.64 6.70
C ALA A 187 8.08 -6.25 5.28
N VAL A 188 8.36 -7.56 5.18
CA VAL A 188 8.31 -8.31 3.93
C VAL A 188 6.88 -8.81 3.70
N THR A 189 6.30 -8.52 2.55
CA THR A 189 5.03 -9.12 2.14
C THR A 189 5.31 -10.47 1.50
N ILE A 190 4.68 -11.53 2.01
CA ILE A 190 4.79 -12.89 1.46
C ILE A 190 3.48 -13.22 0.74
N ILE A 191 3.55 -13.41 -0.57
CA ILE A 191 2.46 -13.90 -1.40
C ILE A 191 2.70 -15.39 -1.59
N THR A 192 1.80 -16.27 -1.16
CA THR A 192 1.89 -17.70 -1.45
C THR A 192 0.96 -18.08 -2.59
N VAL A 193 1.39 -19.02 -3.41
CA VAL A 193 0.58 -19.67 -4.43
C VAL A 193 0.67 -21.17 -4.20
N ALA A 194 -0.40 -21.75 -3.66
CA ALA A 194 -0.47 -23.18 -3.40
C ALA A 194 -0.72 -23.95 -4.71
N CYS A 195 0.29 -24.67 -5.17
CA CYS A 195 0.28 -25.48 -6.40
C CYS A 195 -0.10 -26.93 -6.08
N THR A 196 -1.20 -27.14 -5.40
CA THR A 196 -1.69 -28.47 -4.98
C THR A 196 -3.19 -28.47 -4.87
N SER A 197 -3.83 -29.62 -5.13
CA SER A 197 -5.27 -29.83 -4.91
C SER A 197 -5.60 -30.39 -3.53
N ASN A 198 -4.59 -30.71 -2.72
CA ASN A 198 -4.78 -31.21 -1.36
C ASN A 198 -5.09 -30.04 -0.40
N SER A 199 -6.27 -30.05 0.21
CA SER A 199 -6.75 -28.97 1.09
C SER A 199 -5.87 -28.71 2.31
N ASP A 200 -5.30 -29.77 2.90
CA ASP A 200 -4.47 -29.63 4.11
C ASP A 200 -3.14 -28.96 3.76
N LYS A 201 -2.55 -29.35 2.62
CA LYS A 201 -1.34 -28.69 2.11
C LYS A 201 -1.60 -27.24 1.71
N GLN A 202 -2.75 -26.97 1.04
CA GLN A 202 -3.17 -25.59 0.74
C GLN A 202 -3.23 -24.75 2.02
N THR A 203 -3.92 -25.23 3.05
CA THR A 203 -4.06 -24.54 4.33
C THR A 203 -2.70 -24.30 4.99
N ALA A 204 -1.80 -25.28 4.95
CA ALA A 204 -0.45 -25.14 5.50
C ALA A 204 0.38 -24.06 4.76
N ILE A 205 0.34 -24.06 3.42
CA ILE A 205 1.02 -23.06 2.58
C ILE A 205 0.41 -21.67 2.78
N GLN A 206 -0.92 -21.57 2.86
CA GLN A 206 -1.63 -20.32 3.10
C GLN A 206 -1.24 -19.67 4.43
N GLY A 207 -0.99 -20.47 5.47
CA GLY A 207 -0.51 -19.99 6.77
C GLY A 207 0.84 -19.25 6.72
N ILE A 208 1.65 -19.50 5.71
CA ILE A 208 2.94 -18.82 5.48
C ILE A 208 2.73 -17.39 4.93
N ALA A 209 1.66 -17.16 4.19
CA ALA A 209 1.38 -15.87 3.55
C ALA A 209 1.27 -14.71 4.55
N SER A 210 1.47 -13.51 4.05
CA SER A 210 0.96 -12.31 4.70
C SER A 210 -0.58 -12.31 4.64
N PRO A 211 -1.29 -11.75 5.64
CA PRO A 211 -2.76 -11.75 5.64
C PRO A 211 -3.34 -11.18 4.35
N GLY A 212 -4.19 -11.95 3.66
CA GLY A 212 -4.82 -11.58 2.40
C GLY A 212 -3.96 -11.77 1.14
N PHE A 213 -2.81 -12.43 1.26
CA PHE A 213 -1.87 -12.68 0.16
C PHE A 213 -1.70 -14.18 -0.14
N ASP A 214 -2.68 -14.98 0.21
CA ASP A 214 -2.74 -16.43 -0.04
C ASP A 214 -3.54 -16.72 -1.32
N LEU A 215 -2.89 -17.33 -2.30
CA LEU A 215 -3.47 -17.68 -3.59
C LEU A 215 -3.41 -19.20 -3.78
N VAL A 216 -4.30 -19.71 -4.63
CA VAL A 216 -4.32 -21.12 -5.05
C VAL A 216 -4.22 -21.19 -6.56
N ASP A 217 -3.34 -22.04 -7.06
CA ASP A 217 -3.26 -22.38 -8.48
C ASP A 217 -4.31 -23.44 -8.83
N GLU A 218 -5.40 -23.01 -9.46
CA GLU A 218 -6.46 -23.88 -9.96
C GLU A 218 -6.22 -24.39 -11.40
N MET A 219 -4.99 -24.31 -11.89
CA MET A 219 -4.63 -24.60 -13.28
C MET A 219 -5.34 -23.69 -14.29
N ASP A 220 -5.70 -22.46 -13.86
CA ASP A 220 -6.29 -21.40 -14.67
C ASP A 220 -5.31 -20.21 -14.74
N THR A 221 -4.49 -20.18 -15.76
CA THR A 221 -3.46 -19.13 -15.94
C THR A 221 -4.06 -17.71 -15.97
N PRO A 222 -5.12 -17.39 -16.73
CA PRO A 222 -5.74 -16.06 -16.71
C PRO A 222 -6.20 -15.63 -15.31
N LYS A 223 -6.82 -16.53 -14.56
CA LYS A 223 -7.27 -16.27 -13.18
C LYS A 223 -6.08 -15.98 -12.27
N LEU A 224 -5.06 -16.82 -12.30
CA LEU A 224 -3.86 -16.66 -11.47
C LEU A 224 -3.08 -15.39 -11.82
N VAL A 225 -2.96 -15.04 -13.09
CA VAL A 225 -2.36 -13.78 -13.55
C VAL A 225 -3.11 -12.59 -12.96
N LYS A 226 -4.44 -12.57 -12.99
CA LYS A 226 -5.25 -11.50 -12.39
C LYS A 226 -5.08 -11.43 -10.88
N GLN A 227 -5.12 -12.56 -10.19
CA GLN A 227 -4.95 -12.61 -8.73
C GLN A 227 -3.56 -12.13 -8.31
N LEU A 228 -2.50 -12.60 -8.96
CA LEU A 228 -1.13 -12.20 -8.65
C LEU A 228 -0.87 -10.73 -8.98
N THR A 229 -1.44 -10.22 -10.07
CA THR A 229 -1.39 -8.79 -10.42
C THR A 229 -2.02 -7.95 -9.30
N ASN A 230 -3.21 -8.32 -8.84
CA ASN A 230 -3.89 -7.61 -7.75
C ASN A 230 -3.09 -7.67 -6.44
N ALA A 231 -2.52 -8.83 -6.11
CA ALA A 231 -1.68 -8.99 -4.92
C ALA A 231 -0.43 -8.08 -4.97
N LEU A 232 0.25 -8.00 -6.12
CA LEU A 232 1.39 -7.11 -6.30
C LEU A 232 1.00 -5.63 -6.23
N LEU A 233 -0.12 -5.25 -6.80
CA LEU A 233 -0.65 -3.88 -6.71
C LEU A 233 -1.02 -3.53 -5.26
N SER A 234 -1.65 -4.45 -4.53
CA SER A 234 -1.95 -4.28 -3.10
C SER A 234 -0.67 -4.18 -2.26
N ALA A 235 0.36 -4.97 -2.55
CA ALA A 235 1.65 -4.87 -1.89
C ALA A 235 2.37 -3.54 -2.19
N ASN A 236 2.14 -2.94 -3.37
CA ASN A 236 2.69 -1.64 -3.75
C ASN A 236 1.90 -0.45 -3.15
N CYS A 237 0.79 -0.71 -2.49
CA CYS A 237 0.04 0.31 -1.77
C CYS A 237 0.35 0.22 -0.27
N PHE A 238 1.21 1.10 0.23
CA PHE A 238 1.72 1.00 1.60
C PHE A 238 1.94 2.37 2.25
N CYS A 239 1.95 2.36 3.56
CA CYS A 239 2.11 3.54 4.41
C CYS A 239 3.57 3.76 4.83
N PRO A 240 3.93 4.98 5.26
CA PRO A 240 5.15 5.24 6.01
C PRO A 240 5.24 4.36 7.26
N GLU A 241 6.41 4.24 7.83
CA GLU A 241 6.62 3.51 9.08
C GLU A 241 5.75 4.10 10.19
N GLU A 242 5.16 3.23 11.02
CA GLU A 242 4.23 3.56 12.11
C GLU A 242 2.87 4.18 11.70
N TRP A 243 2.63 4.37 10.39
CA TRP A 243 1.31 4.77 9.89
C TRP A 243 0.50 3.54 9.51
N ILE A 244 -0.81 3.58 9.73
CA ILE A 244 -1.69 2.47 9.39
C ILE A 244 -2.50 2.77 8.12
N GLN A 245 -2.70 1.73 7.32
CA GLN A 245 -3.49 1.81 6.10
C GLN A 245 -4.98 1.85 6.43
N TYR A 246 -5.71 2.82 5.89
CA TYR A 246 -7.17 2.81 5.97
C TYR A 246 -7.74 1.63 5.18
N ARG A 247 -8.64 0.87 5.81
CA ARG A 247 -9.36 -0.27 5.25
C ARG A 247 -10.85 -0.16 5.58
N SER A 248 -11.71 -0.70 4.69
CA SER A 248 -13.16 -0.70 4.91
C SER A 248 -13.59 -1.52 6.14
N ASP A 249 -12.81 -2.52 6.53
CA ASP A 249 -12.91 -3.24 7.80
C ASP A 249 -11.50 -3.39 8.41
N PRO A 250 -11.21 -2.72 9.52
CA PRO A 250 -9.89 -2.77 10.15
C PRO A 250 -9.53 -4.15 10.73
N ASN A 251 -10.52 -5.02 10.93
CA ASN A 251 -10.31 -6.39 11.45
C ASN A 251 -10.12 -7.42 10.33
N ASN A 252 -10.41 -7.05 9.09
CA ASN A 252 -10.32 -7.92 7.94
C ASN A 252 -9.20 -7.49 7.00
N SER A 253 -8.10 -8.22 7.01
CA SER A 253 -6.94 -7.95 6.15
C SER A 253 -7.21 -8.07 4.64
N THR A 254 -8.34 -8.69 4.27
CA THR A 254 -8.78 -8.82 2.87
C THR A 254 -9.80 -7.77 2.45
N SER A 255 -10.21 -6.89 3.37
CA SER A 255 -11.14 -5.80 3.08
C SER A 255 -10.53 -4.76 2.13
N THR A 256 -11.38 -3.95 1.50
CA THR A 256 -10.94 -2.91 0.58
C THR A 256 -9.89 -2.01 1.24
N GLN A 257 -8.75 -1.88 0.58
CA GLN A 257 -7.62 -1.08 0.98
C GLN A 257 -7.67 0.26 0.25
N TYR A 258 -7.64 1.35 1.01
CA TYR A 258 -7.64 2.70 0.46
C TYR A 258 -6.23 3.27 0.38
N GLY A 259 -6.02 4.22 -0.54
CA GLY A 259 -4.78 4.94 -0.74
C GLY A 259 -4.50 6.00 0.34
N ILE A 260 -4.94 5.77 1.56
CA ILE A 260 -4.83 6.68 2.70
C ILE A 260 -4.17 5.97 3.88
N CYS A 261 -3.23 6.66 4.49
CA CYS A 261 -2.55 6.27 5.72
C CYS A 261 -2.91 7.24 6.82
N VAL A 262 -3.13 6.75 8.03
CA VAL A 262 -3.44 7.60 9.19
C VAL A 262 -2.49 7.31 10.35
N ARG A 263 -2.26 8.32 11.17
CA ARG A 263 -1.52 8.19 12.42
C ARG A 263 -2.06 9.16 13.47
N GLY A 264 -2.33 8.63 14.68
CA GLY A 264 -2.71 9.41 15.85
C GLY A 264 -1.48 9.93 16.58
N TYR A 265 -1.56 11.16 17.06
CA TYR A 265 -0.52 11.81 17.82
C TYR A 265 -1.06 12.45 19.09
N LYS A 266 -0.17 12.61 20.06
CA LYS A 266 -0.40 13.36 21.29
C LYS A 266 0.48 14.61 21.28
N ALA A 267 -0.11 15.77 21.50
CA ALA A 267 0.63 17.00 21.67
C ALA A 267 1.52 16.92 22.92
N THR A 268 2.74 17.43 22.84
CA THR A 268 3.72 17.45 23.92
C THR A 268 4.35 18.84 24.03
N GLY A 269 4.96 19.15 25.17
CA GLY A 269 5.80 20.35 25.30
C GLY A 269 5.05 21.68 25.47
N GLY A 270 3.75 21.66 25.83
CA GLY A 270 3.00 22.87 26.13
C GLY A 270 2.39 23.63 24.94
N SER A 271 2.52 23.07 23.73
CA SER A 271 1.87 23.57 22.52
C SER A 271 0.64 22.70 22.21
N TYR A 272 -0.54 23.29 22.33
CA TYR A 272 -1.81 22.58 22.19
C TYR A 272 -2.72 23.31 21.20
N GLY A 273 -3.78 22.63 20.81
CA GLY A 273 -4.84 23.18 19.98
C GLY A 273 -4.69 22.90 18.49
N TYR A 274 -5.70 23.31 17.74
CA TYR A 274 -5.90 22.92 16.35
C TYR A 274 -4.79 23.38 15.41
N GLN A 275 -4.30 24.62 15.56
CA GLN A 275 -3.22 25.11 14.70
C GLN A 275 -1.93 24.30 14.89
N HIS A 276 -1.62 23.94 16.14
CA HIS A 276 -0.48 23.06 16.42
C HIS A 276 -0.66 21.70 15.72
N ALA A 277 -1.85 21.12 15.75
CA ALA A 277 -2.15 19.85 15.09
C ALA A 277 -1.97 19.95 13.55
N ILE A 278 -2.43 21.06 12.92
CA ILE A 278 -2.19 21.33 11.48
C ILE A 278 -0.69 21.36 11.18
N ASP A 279 0.06 22.17 11.92
CA ASP A 279 1.50 22.39 11.68
C ASP A 279 2.29 21.11 11.93
N TYR A 280 1.92 20.35 12.94
CA TYR A 280 2.55 19.07 13.25
C TYR A 280 2.30 18.03 12.12
N CYS A 281 1.03 17.85 11.70
CA CYS A 281 0.73 16.94 10.60
C CYS A 281 1.51 17.30 9.33
N ALA A 282 1.57 18.60 8.98
CA ALA A 282 2.30 19.08 7.81
C ALA A 282 3.82 18.80 7.87
N SER A 283 4.37 18.67 9.09
CA SER A 283 5.80 18.37 9.31
C SER A 283 6.10 16.90 9.54
N ALA A 284 5.10 16.08 9.84
CA ALA A 284 5.29 14.67 10.23
C ALA A 284 5.86 13.81 9.09
N VAL A 285 5.27 13.91 7.91
CA VAL A 285 5.77 13.36 6.65
C VAL A 285 5.31 14.25 5.48
N PRO A 286 6.04 14.31 4.36
CA PRO A 286 5.66 15.13 3.21
C PRO A 286 4.23 14.85 2.72
N GLY A 287 3.43 15.90 2.63
CA GLY A 287 2.05 15.81 2.16
C GLY A 287 1.01 15.39 3.21
N ALA A 288 1.41 15.21 4.48
CA ALA A 288 0.47 14.90 5.54
C ALA A 288 -0.32 16.14 6.00
N TYR A 289 -1.52 15.91 6.50
CA TYR A 289 -2.46 16.92 6.99
C TYR A 289 -3.45 16.29 7.99
N LEU A 290 -4.24 17.10 8.68
CA LEU A 290 -5.28 16.60 9.56
C LEU A 290 -6.31 15.78 8.79
N ALA A 291 -6.67 14.62 9.33
CA ALA A 291 -7.49 13.63 8.65
C ALA A 291 -8.92 14.14 8.39
N ASN A 292 -9.41 13.90 7.17
CA ASN A 292 -10.83 14.07 6.84
C ASN A 292 -11.64 12.79 7.10
N GLU A 293 -12.95 12.94 7.17
CA GLU A 293 -13.90 11.83 7.31
C GLU A 293 -15.00 11.96 6.26
N PHE A 294 -14.84 11.30 5.13
CA PHE A 294 -15.80 11.35 4.02
C PHE A 294 -16.83 10.22 4.05
N SER A 295 -16.73 9.30 5.00
CA SER A 295 -17.65 8.17 5.11
C SER A 295 -17.76 7.65 6.54
N LEU A 296 -18.87 6.98 6.84
CA LEU A 296 -19.06 6.28 8.13
C LEU A 296 -17.97 5.24 8.35
N ASN A 297 -17.58 4.51 7.33
CA ASN A 297 -16.52 3.49 7.45
C ASN A 297 -15.18 4.09 7.89
N LYS A 298 -14.84 5.27 7.37
CA LYS A 298 -13.60 5.95 7.77
C LYS A 298 -13.71 6.54 9.18
N HIS A 299 -14.86 7.10 9.52
CA HIS A 299 -15.18 7.55 10.86
C HIS A 299 -14.98 6.42 11.88
N ASP A 300 -15.63 5.28 11.69
CA ASP A 300 -15.53 4.11 12.57
C ASP A 300 -14.09 3.55 12.64
N PHE A 301 -13.39 3.54 11.51
CA PHE A 301 -12.00 3.11 11.45
C PHE A 301 -11.08 4.00 12.30
N MET A 302 -11.23 5.32 12.18
CA MET A 302 -10.41 6.28 12.91
C MET A 302 -10.70 6.23 14.42
N ILE A 303 -11.97 6.16 14.82
CA ILE A 303 -12.37 5.99 16.21
C ILE A 303 -11.74 4.74 16.81
N LYS A 304 -11.93 3.60 16.16
CA LYS A 304 -11.38 2.33 16.64
C LYS A 304 -9.85 2.36 16.77
N TYR A 305 -9.18 2.97 15.80
CA TYR A 305 -7.73 3.15 15.86
C TYR A 305 -7.32 4.03 17.04
N MET A 306 -7.96 5.19 17.23
CA MET A 306 -7.63 6.11 18.31
C MET A 306 -7.95 5.52 19.69
N GLU A 307 -9.07 4.80 19.84
CA GLU A 307 -9.40 4.07 21.07
C GLU A 307 -8.35 2.99 21.37
N THR A 308 -8.00 2.17 20.40
CA THR A 308 -7.01 1.10 20.59
C THR A 308 -5.65 1.67 21.00
N THR A 309 -5.32 2.85 20.49
CA THR A 309 -4.02 3.49 20.74
C THR A 309 -3.99 4.28 22.06
N TRP A 310 -5.09 4.95 22.43
CA TRP A 310 -5.05 5.99 23.47
C TRP A 310 -6.04 5.81 24.62
N ALA A 311 -6.99 4.84 24.58
CA ALA A 311 -8.00 4.68 25.64
C ALA A 311 -7.42 4.29 27.01
N TRP A 312 -6.18 3.83 27.07
CA TRP A 312 -5.48 3.54 28.32
C TRP A 312 -5.09 4.82 29.10
N GLU A 313 -4.96 5.97 28.41
CA GLU A 313 -4.57 7.25 28.98
C GLU A 313 -5.73 8.27 28.98
N PHE A 314 -6.61 8.21 27.97
CA PHE A 314 -7.69 9.16 27.74
C PHE A 314 -9.04 8.46 27.77
N SER A 315 -10.00 9.00 28.54
CA SER A 315 -11.39 8.53 28.59
C SER A 315 -12.33 9.69 28.93
N PRO A 316 -13.16 10.17 28.01
CA PRO A 316 -13.26 9.72 26.60
C PRO A 316 -12.02 10.04 25.76
N VAL A 317 -11.87 9.38 24.63
CA VAL A 317 -10.84 9.68 23.63
C VAL A 317 -11.36 10.80 22.74
N GLU A 318 -10.86 12.00 22.93
CA GLU A 318 -11.15 13.18 22.10
C GLU A 318 -9.94 13.49 21.22
N TYR A 319 -10.14 13.82 19.93
CA TYR A 319 -9.04 14.14 19.05
C TYR A 319 -9.47 15.08 17.91
N PHE A 320 -8.55 15.92 17.46
CA PHE A 320 -8.80 16.80 16.33
C PHE A 320 -8.82 16.02 15.02
N ILE A 321 -9.82 16.33 14.19
CA ILE A 321 -9.91 15.96 12.79
C ILE A 321 -9.73 17.20 11.90
N GLY A 322 -9.60 17.03 10.59
CA GLY A 322 -9.35 18.12 9.65
C GLY A 322 -10.56 18.99 9.30
N LEU A 323 -11.58 19.06 10.14
CA LEU A 323 -12.78 19.87 9.88
C LEU A 323 -12.77 21.14 10.72
N SER A 324 -12.87 22.30 10.05
CA SER A 324 -12.87 23.60 10.72
C SER A 324 -13.83 24.61 10.07
N TYR A 325 -14.28 25.61 10.84
CA TYR A 325 -15.14 26.67 10.35
C TYR A 325 -14.29 27.88 9.96
N GLN A 326 -14.27 28.20 8.67
CA GLN A 326 -13.46 29.29 8.13
C GLN A 326 -14.24 30.08 7.08
N LYS A 327 -14.14 31.41 7.12
CA LYS A 327 -14.78 32.28 6.11
C LYS A 327 -16.28 31.98 5.93
N ASN A 328 -17.00 31.76 7.02
CA ASN A 328 -18.43 31.44 7.08
C ASN A 328 -18.84 30.09 6.43
N GLN A 329 -17.93 29.14 6.35
CA GLN A 329 -18.23 27.76 5.89
C GLN A 329 -17.37 26.72 6.62
N TRP A 330 -17.87 25.51 6.72
CA TRP A 330 -17.11 24.37 7.17
C TRP A 330 -16.23 23.85 6.05
N VAL A 331 -14.97 23.58 6.35
CA VAL A 331 -13.99 23.10 5.37
C VAL A 331 -13.12 21.99 5.93
N TRP A 332 -12.76 21.06 5.07
CA TRP A 332 -11.79 20.03 5.34
C TRP A 332 -10.38 20.50 5.00
N GLU A 333 -9.45 20.28 5.91
CA GLU A 333 -8.02 20.52 5.67
C GLU A 333 -7.51 19.67 4.50
N GLN A 334 -6.51 20.17 3.82
CA GLN A 334 -5.85 19.53 2.68
C GLN A 334 -4.33 19.65 2.82
N PRO A 335 -3.54 18.88 2.08
CA PRO A 335 -2.08 19.05 2.03
C PRO A 335 -1.69 20.51 1.80
N SER A 336 -0.55 20.90 2.39
CA SER A 336 -0.03 22.27 2.24
C SER A 336 0.04 22.71 0.76
N GLY A 337 -0.48 23.88 0.48
CA GLY A 337 -0.56 24.45 -0.88
C GLY A 337 -1.79 24.03 -1.68
N GLN A 338 -2.63 23.14 -1.17
CA GLN A 338 -3.90 22.79 -1.79
C GLN A 338 -5.07 23.58 -1.18
N ALA A 339 -6.13 23.76 -1.97
CA ALA A 339 -7.34 24.43 -1.49
C ALA A 339 -8.12 23.48 -0.56
N ARG A 340 -8.61 24.00 0.57
CA ARG A 340 -9.52 23.27 1.46
C ARG A 340 -10.80 22.89 0.74
N ILE A 341 -11.36 21.74 1.08
CA ILE A 341 -12.62 21.23 0.51
C ILE A 341 -13.78 21.70 1.39
N PRO A 342 -14.77 22.45 0.86
CA PRO A 342 -15.98 22.78 1.61
C PRO A 342 -16.72 21.53 2.06
N LEU A 343 -17.30 21.54 3.27
CA LEU A 343 -18.23 20.49 3.69
C LEU A 343 -19.53 20.64 2.89
N ASP A 344 -19.90 19.62 2.11
CA ASP A 344 -21.19 19.57 1.45
C ASP A 344 -22.23 19.01 2.44
N PRO A 345 -23.34 19.73 2.68
CA PRO A 345 -24.39 19.26 3.59
C PRO A 345 -25.14 18.01 3.11
N ASN A 346 -24.97 17.61 1.85
CA ASN A 346 -25.57 16.39 1.29
C ASN A 346 -24.65 15.17 1.41
N GLU A 347 -23.38 15.38 1.77
CA GLU A 347 -22.41 14.33 1.97
C GLU A 347 -22.42 13.82 3.42
N PHE A 348 -21.58 12.81 3.70
CA PHE A 348 -21.48 12.22 5.04
C PHE A 348 -21.18 13.30 6.09
N SER A 349 -21.95 13.26 7.17
CA SER A 349 -21.71 14.09 8.36
C SER A 349 -22.13 13.36 9.63
N MET A 350 -21.41 13.61 10.72
CA MET A 350 -21.63 12.94 12.01
C MET A 350 -21.68 13.96 13.15
N TRP A 351 -22.47 15.01 12.97
CA TRP A 351 -22.63 16.07 13.96
C TRP A 351 -23.29 15.59 15.24
N ALA A 352 -22.76 16.01 16.38
CA ALA A 352 -23.44 15.85 17.67
C ALA A 352 -24.79 16.55 17.66
N PRO A 353 -25.78 16.07 18.45
CA PRO A 353 -27.08 16.72 18.59
C PRO A 353 -26.93 18.20 18.98
N GLY A 354 -27.52 19.10 18.19
CA GLY A 354 -27.43 20.55 18.38
C GLY A 354 -26.26 21.22 17.65
N TYR A 355 -25.45 20.48 16.93
CA TYR A 355 -24.35 20.99 16.11
C TYR A 355 -24.60 20.83 14.60
N PRO A 356 -23.94 21.60 13.72
CA PRO A 356 -23.11 22.75 14.07
C PRO A 356 -23.95 23.93 14.58
N GLN A 357 -23.41 24.69 15.53
CA GLN A 357 -24.10 25.88 16.04
C GLN A 357 -23.99 27.02 15.03
N LYS A 358 -25.13 27.65 14.69
CA LYS A 358 -25.24 28.65 13.63
C LYS A 358 -24.43 29.95 13.84
N ASN A 359 -23.97 30.23 15.07
CA ASN A 359 -23.36 31.48 15.43
C ASN A 359 -21.94 31.40 15.97
N SER A 360 -21.23 30.30 15.73
CA SER A 360 -19.85 30.18 16.20
C SER A 360 -18.86 30.69 15.14
N THR A 361 -18.12 31.68 15.49
CA THR A 361 -16.91 32.12 14.82
C THR A 361 -15.77 31.23 15.34
N ASP A 362 -14.97 30.63 14.50
CA ASP A 362 -13.74 29.91 14.84
C ASP A 362 -13.91 28.56 15.60
N GLN A 363 -14.95 27.78 15.30
CA GLN A 363 -15.05 26.45 15.90
C GLN A 363 -14.19 25.45 15.16
N VAL A 364 -13.28 24.90 15.90
CA VAL A 364 -12.47 23.75 15.56
C VAL A 364 -13.19 22.50 16.05
N ILE A 365 -13.26 21.48 15.23
CA ILE A 365 -14.04 20.27 15.54
C ILE A 365 -13.09 19.12 15.89
N ALA A 366 -13.39 18.48 17.00
CA ALA A 366 -12.82 17.20 17.39
C ALA A 366 -13.88 16.10 17.35
N ILE A 367 -13.47 14.88 17.19
CA ILE A 367 -14.33 13.74 17.48
C ILE A 367 -14.30 13.50 18.98
N GLN A 368 -15.47 13.32 19.55
CA GLN A 368 -15.65 13.16 20.98
C GLN A 368 -16.55 11.98 21.25
N GLN A 369 -16.16 11.14 22.20
CA GLN A 369 -17.07 10.17 22.78
C GLN A 369 -18.09 10.90 23.66
N TRP A 370 -19.36 10.82 23.32
CA TRP A 370 -20.41 11.43 24.14
C TRP A 370 -20.68 10.60 25.40
N SER A 371 -20.06 10.96 26.50
CA SER A 371 -20.10 10.22 27.78
C SER A 371 -21.46 10.19 28.49
N GLY A 372 -22.50 10.79 27.94
CA GLY A 372 -23.85 10.81 28.52
C GLY A 372 -24.88 9.98 27.76
N HIS A 373 -24.52 9.34 26.65
CA HIS A 373 -25.43 8.56 25.83
C HIS A 373 -25.31 7.06 26.14
N PRO A 374 -26.42 6.30 26.26
CA PRO A 374 -26.36 4.87 26.62
C PRO A 374 -25.68 3.97 25.58
N LYS A 375 -25.26 4.51 24.42
CA LYS A 375 -24.64 3.76 23.32
C LYS A 375 -23.19 4.16 23.02
N GLN A 376 -22.53 4.99 23.81
CA GLN A 376 -21.16 5.46 23.52
C GLN A 376 -20.99 5.85 22.03
N GLU A 377 -21.75 6.85 21.57
CA GLU A 377 -21.69 7.33 20.20
C GLU A 377 -20.62 8.41 20.05
N TYR A 378 -19.89 8.39 18.95
CA TYR A 378 -18.90 9.40 18.60
C TYR A 378 -19.47 10.37 17.59
N PHE A 379 -19.21 11.66 17.82
CA PHE A 379 -19.78 12.75 17.02
C PHE A 379 -18.77 13.86 16.78
N TRP A 380 -18.98 14.61 15.74
CA TRP A 380 -18.27 15.87 15.51
C TRP A 380 -18.84 16.93 16.45
N ALA A 381 -17.99 17.46 17.32
CA ALA A 381 -18.35 18.51 18.28
C ALA A 381 -17.12 19.38 18.59
N PRO A 382 -17.30 20.61 19.07
CA PRO A 382 -16.20 21.37 19.63
C PRO A 382 -15.54 20.61 20.80
N PRO A 383 -14.22 20.74 20.96
CA PRO A 383 -13.51 20.11 22.05
C PRO A 383 -14.02 20.55 23.42
N GLN A 384 -14.11 19.64 24.37
CA GLN A 384 -14.56 19.92 25.75
C GLN A 384 -13.40 19.99 26.74
N THR A 385 -12.22 19.50 26.34
CA THR A 385 -11.01 19.49 27.17
C THR A 385 -9.85 20.22 26.49
N ASN A 386 -8.72 20.34 27.16
CA ASN A 386 -7.48 20.81 26.55
C ASN A 386 -6.96 19.68 25.61
N ASP A 387 -7.20 19.82 24.32
CA ASP A 387 -7.06 18.79 23.31
C ASP A 387 -5.62 18.46 23.01
N TRP A 388 -5.26 17.26 23.38
CA TRP A 388 -3.90 16.74 23.28
C TRP A 388 -3.72 15.76 22.13
N LEU A 389 -4.84 15.18 21.65
CA LEU A 389 -4.82 14.18 20.59
C LEU A 389 -5.27 14.78 19.27
N PHE A 390 -4.67 14.30 18.20
CA PHE A 390 -5.07 14.62 16.84
C PHE A 390 -4.68 13.47 15.91
N ILE A 391 -5.34 13.40 14.76
CA ILE A 391 -5.08 12.36 13.76
C ILE A 391 -4.68 12.99 12.43
N CYS A 392 -3.51 12.61 11.96
CA CYS A 392 -3.00 13.00 10.65
C CYS A 392 -3.32 11.93 9.61
N GLN A 393 -3.47 12.36 8.36
CA GLN A 393 -3.49 11.45 7.21
C GLN A 393 -2.51 11.88 6.14
N VAL A 394 -2.11 10.92 5.30
CA VAL A 394 -1.29 11.13 4.12
C VAL A 394 -1.69 10.13 3.04
N GLN A 395 -1.49 10.48 1.78
CA GLN A 395 -1.66 9.55 0.68
C GLN A 395 -0.63 8.43 0.78
N SER A 396 -1.06 7.17 0.61
CA SER A 396 -0.16 6.02 0.59
C SER A 396 0.78 6.07 -0.62
N SER A 397 1.95 5.47 -0.49
CA SER A 397 2.75 5.10 -1.65
C SER A 397 2.00 4.08 -2.50
N SER A 398 2.03 4.24 -3.82
CA SER A 398 1.35 3.35 -4.76
C SER A 398 1.98 3.43 -6.15
N THR A 399 1.45 2.71 -7.13
CA THR A 399 1.88 2.84 -8.53
C THR A 399 1.62 4.24 -9.12
N GLU A 400 0.67 4.98 -8.57
CA GLU A 400 0.32 6.34 -9.00
C GLU A 400 1.02 7.42 -8.16
N HIS A 401 1.40 7.08 -6.93
CA HIS A 401 2.03 7.99 -6.00
C HIS A 401 3.31 7.40 -5.41
N TYR A 402 4.46 7.94 -5.82
CA TYR A 402 5.76 7.61 -5.25
C TYR A 402 6.12 8.61 -4.16
N THR A 403 6.45 8.11 -2.98
CA THR A 403 7.00 8.94 -1.90
C THR A 403 8.28 8.30 -1.37
N ASN A 404 9.35 9.08 -1.31
CA ASN A 404 10.57 8.69 -0.64
C ASN A 404 10.54 9.19 0.80
N TYR A 405 10.09 8.34 1.72
CA TYR A 405 10.00 8.68 3.14
C TYR A 405 11.36 8.66 3.88
N LEU A 406 12.46 8.31 3.19
CA LEU A 406 13.80 8.22 3.77
C LEU A 406 14.69 9.45 3.50
N GLU A 407 14.23 10.41 2.71
CA GLU A 407 14.98 11.63 2.38
C GLU A 407 14.75 12.81 3.34
N ASN A 408 14.22 12.55 4.55
CA ASN A 408 14.03 13.58 5.58
C ASN A 408 14.99 13.40 6.75
#